data_f7412cc517156be82b15f5e76b83d42a
#
_entry.id   f7412cc517156be82b15f5e76b83d42a
#
_cell.length_a   1.000
_cell.length_b   1.000
_cell.length_c   1.000
_cell.angle_alpha   90.00
_cell.angle_beta   90.00
_cell.angle_gamma   90.00
#
_symmetry.space_group_name_H-M   'P 1'
#
loop_
_entity.id
_entity.type
_entity.pdbx_description
1 polymer ?
#
loop_
_entity_poly.entity_id
_entity_poly.type
_entity_poly.pdbx_seq_one_letter_code
_entity_poly.pdbx_strand_id
1 'polypeptide(L)'
;MNAIPTRKIAALLGLLACSTLVGINPAHASSHMDAPLITLDPAANTTDVYAFVAVNPAGQKVLEVALGVYPFEEPGVGPNKYNFDDNVLYQIIVATGADVAAGNDSITYQFQFTTGYKTQGTILQSYVGVVNADGDSSQNLTQTYTVTKVVGGTSTLLGTGIVPPNNQGVATPHYNVGENGNNPAKPGVTDPTQLDVYTLGAIENLSNGYRSWAGQREDGFYGDVNAIFDLLNLRTGSTNSFDSQSGYNVHMISLEIPVAELGGDQQVVGVYATTSRQQMAVLSSGAGSPAPALTGGWVQVARQGNPLFNEVLVAIKDKDLYGRTKPSSDAALFQQYASTPELASLVNTITFSGMNVAPTTNRTDLVGIFIPDMLRVDLSTGPARLAAGGSNFPAYPDDAGFSNQSVFGGDTLHSAIQAGFGGGAVAGGWPNGRRFGDDVISIAITAVISDLRTNPLTIRSAANIDNVSGNDAVYNKVFPYAGTPFNGRNYLHNPGLGLEPILNFAARGLAGNNAAPLIGGFIVQGDKPVQVLVRATGPSLANYGVTNPIAGTTLSIYSGMTQIATNSGWQSTQKAAIQATGLAPLSPNEAAILITVSPGAYTALVGGSNGASGNALVETFVVTPTP
;
A
#
# COMPACT_ATOMS: atom_id res chain seq x y z
N MET A 1 -58.95 0.80 32.40
CA MET A 1 -57.82 -0.04 32.06
C MET A 1 -58.07 -0.64 30.67
N ASN A 2 -57.63 0.02 29.61
CA ASN A 2 -57.83 -0.45 28.24
C ASN A 2 -56.55 -1.13 27.75
N ALA A 3 -56.66 -2.42 27.45
CA ALA A 3 -55.60 -3.22 26.91
C ALA A 3 -55.21 -2.76 25.49
N ILE A 4 -53.93 -2.51 25.26
CA ILE A 4 -53.34 -2.19 23.95
C ILE A 4 -53.26 -3.50 23.14
N PRO A 5 -53.78 -3.55 21.91
CA PRO A 5 -53.81 -4.76 21.15
C PRO A 5 -52.42 -5.18 20.65
N THR A 6 -52.04 -6.40 20.94
CA THR A 6 -50.76 -7.09 20.62
C THR A 6 -50.35 -7.09 19.15
N ARG A 7 -51.19 -6.64 18.23
CA ARG A 7 -50.87 -6.56 16.79
C ARG A 7 -49.99 -5.39 16.37
N LYS A 8 -49.82 -4.33 17.21
CA LYS A 8 -48.95 -3.20 16.90
C LYS A 8 -47.48 -3.41 17.31
N ILE A 9 -47.22 -4.35 18.21
CA ILE A 9 -45.87 -4.66 18.66
C ILE A 9 -45.14 -5.57 17.64
N ALA A 10 -45.86 -6.45 16.97
CA ALA A 10 -45.31 -7.32 15.91
C ALA A 10 -44.92 -6.54 14.64
N ALA A 11 -45.63 -5.44 14.34
CA ALA A 11 -45.29 -4.57 13.20
C ALA A 11 -44.08 -3.66 13.48
N LEU A 12 -43.82 -3.30 14.73
CA LEU A 12 -42.66 -2.48 15.11
C LEU A 12 -41.37 -3.33 15.16
N LEU A 13 -41.45 -4.58 15.57
CA LEU A 13 -40.33 -5.54 15.55
C LEU A 13 -39.98 -6.01 14.14
N GLY A 14 -40.98 -6.08 13.23
CA GLY A 14 -40.77 -6.38 11.81
C GLY A 14 -40.10 -5.23 11.05
N LEU A 15 -40.33 -3.96 11.41
CA LEU A 15 -39.65 -2.82 10.81
C LEU A 15 -38.22 -2.63 11.33
N LEU A 16 -37.91 -3.05 12.57
CA LEU A 16 -36.53 -3.03 13.08
C LEU A 16 -35.68 -4.15 12.50
N ALA A 17 -36.27 -5.27 12.10
CA ALA A 17 -35.54 -6.38 11.50
C ALA A 17 -35.26 -6.22 9.99
N CYS A 18 -36.00 -5.31 9.30
CA CYS A 18 -35.74 -5.00 7.88
C CYS A 18 -34.79 -3.82 7.64
N SER A 19 -34.40 -3.09 8.68
CA SER A 19 -33.46 -1.97 8.56
C SER A 19 -31.98 -2.35 8.75
N THR A 20 -31.66 -3.64 8.92
CA THR A 20 -30.28 -4.12 9.10
C THR A 20 -29.67 -4.79 7.85
N LEU A 21 -30.29 -4.62 6.67
CA LEU A 21 -29.72 -5.03 5.38
C LEU A 21 -29.54 -3.81 4.46
N VAL A 22 -29.15 -2.66 5.01
CA VAL A 22 -28.44 -1.65 4.23
C VAL A 22 -27.01 -2.15 4.17
N GLY A 23 -26.55 -2.52 2.98
CA GLY A 23 -25.17 -2.88 2.75
C GLY A 23 -24.28 -1.79 3.36
N ILE A 24 -23.56 -2.14 4.40
CA ILE A 24 -22.48 -1.31 4.92
C ILE A 24 -21.45 -1.36 3.80
N ASN A 25 -21.40 -0.31 2.99
CA ASN A 25 -20.18 -0.05 2.24
C ASN A 25 -19.08 0.02 3.28
N PRO A 26 -18.00 -0.75 3.16
CA PRO A 26 -16.88 -0.62 4.07
C PRO A 26 -16.44 0.85 4.02
N ALA A 27 -16.60 1.56 5.12
CA ALA A 27 -15.98 2.85 5.28
C ALA A 27 -14.48 2.60 5.22
N HIS A 28 -13.84 3.06 4.17
CA HIS A 28 -12.39 3.03 4.04
C HIS A 28 -11.84 4.02 5.07
N ALA A 29 -11.43 3.51 6.20
CA ALA A 29 -10.66 4.26 7.18
C ALA A 29 -9.20 4.01 6.90
N SER A 30 -8.45 5.05 6.63
CA SER A 30 -7.04 4.98 6.31
C SER A 30 -6.30 6.15 6.93
N SER A 31 -5.00 5.95 7.15
CA SER A 31 -4.09 7.00 7.58
C SER A 31 -4.02 8.20 6.62
N HIS A 32 -4.56 8.09 5.43
CA HIS A 32 -4.59 9.10 4.40
C HIS A 32 -5.84 10.01 4.44
N MET A 33 -6.67 9.87 5.47
CA MET A 33 -7.85 10.69 5.76
C MET A 33 -7.77 11.27 7.18
N ASP A 34 -6.68 11.97 7.47
CA ASP A 34 -6.23 12.29 8.83
C ASP A 34 -7.10 13.32 9.54
N ALA A 35 -7.73 14.23 8.81
CA ALA A 35 -8.50 15.30 9.39
C ALA A 35 -9.77 15.60 8.58
N PRO A 36 -10.88 16.02 9.24
CA PRO A 36 -12.17 16.16 8.59
C PRO A 36 -12.20 17.08 7.38
N LEU A 37 -11.51 18.22 7.43
CA LEU A 37 -11.55 19.20 6.34
C LEU A 37 -10.66 18.81 5.16
N ILE A 38 -9.45 18.32 5.43
CA ILE A 38 -8.52 17.99 4.33
C ILE A 38 -8.97 16.75 3.56
N THR A 39 -9.68 15.83 4.20
CA THR A 39 -10.31 14.68 3.52
C THR A 39 -11.25 15.09 2.38
N LEU A 40 -11.82 16.30 2.44
CA LEU A 40 -12.68 16.85 1.39
C LEU A 40 -11.91 17.52 0.25
N ASP A 41 -10.59 17.59 0.34
CA ASP A 41 -9.69 18.21 -0.66
C ASP A 41 -8.53 17.24 -1.02
N PRO A 42 -8.79 16.15 -1.77
CA PRO A 42 -7.80 15.11 -2.04
C PRO A 42 -6.51 15.61 -2.70
N ALA A 43 -6.60 16.63 -3.56
CA ALA A 43 -5.44 17.19 -4.25
C ALA A 43 -4.44 17.89 -3.32
N ALA A 44 -4.90 18.39 -2.19
CA ALA A 44 -4.09 19.02 -1.16
C ALA A 44 -3.86 18.09 0.05
N ASN A 45 -4.51 16.94 0.09
CA ASN A 45 -4.36 15.98 1.18
C ASN A 45 -3.05 15.22 1.04
N THR A 46 -2.20 15.30 2.07
CA THR A 46 -0.93 14.57 2.14
C THR A 46 -1.19 13.12 2.56
N THR A 47 -0.46 12.18 1.96
CA THR A 47 -0.49 10.77 2.36
C THR A 47 0.67 10.44 3.26
N ASP A 48 1.89 10.61 2.76
CA ASP A 48 3.12 10.20 3.43
C ASP A 48 4.25 11.18 3.18
N VAL A 49 5.16 11.25 4.15
CA VAL A 49 6.49 11.85 3.96
C VAL A 49 7.53 10.77 4.24
N TYR A 50 8.44 10.60 3.30
CA TYR A 50 9.63 9.75 3.44
C TYR A 50 10.85 10.66 3.48
N ALA A 51 11.84 10.34 4.31
CA ALA A 51 13.09 11.06 4.37
C ALA A 51 14.21 10.15 4.86
N PHE A 52 15.30 10.04 4.11
CA PHE A 52 16.44 9.19 4.47
C PHE A 52 17.71 9.61 3.76
N VAL A 53 18.85 9.20 4.29
CA VAL A 53 20.16 9.43 3.66
C VAL A 53 20.33 8.47 2.48
N ALA A 54 20.69 9.01 1.33
CA ALA A 54 20.98 8.27 0.11
C ALA A 54 22.29 8.73 -0.54
N VAL A 55 22.64 8.10 -1.67
CA VAL A 55 23.78 8.50 -2.52
C VAL A 55 23.28 8.65 -3.94
N ASN A 56 23.53 9.82 -4.53
CA ASN A 56 23.15 10.07 -5.92
C ASN A 56 24.10 9.35 -6.91
N PRO A 57 23.79 9.32 -8.22
CA PRO A 57 24.65 8.65 -9.22
C PRO A 57 26.07 9.25 -9.33
N ALA A 58 26.31 10.47 -8.85
CA ALA A 58 27.64 11.05 -8.79
C ALA A 58 28.44 10.62 -7.53
N GLY A 59 27.89 9.73 -6.70
CA GLY A 59 28.51 9.27 -5.45
C GLY A 59 28.44 10.27 -4.30
N GLN A 60 27.61 11.30 -4.41
CA GLN A 60 27.46 12.32 -3.37
C GLN A 60 26.35 11.92 -2.40
N LYS A 61 26.58 12.18 -1.10
CA LYS A 61 25.57 11.99 -0.06
C LYS A 61 24.47 13.03 -0.22
N VAL A 62 23.23 12.55 -0.23
CA VAL A 62 22.02 13.36 -0.34
C VAL A 62 21.02 12.99 0.75
N LEU A 63 20.16 13.94 1.09
CA LEU A 63 18.91 13.68 1.78
C LEU A 63 17.83 13.47 0.71
N GLU A 64 17.30 12.27 0.62
CA GLU A 64 16.09 11.98 -0.14
C GLU A 64 14.88 12.39 0.67
N VAL A 65 13.94 13.10 0.03
CA VAL A 65 12.62 13.41 0.61
C VAL A 65 11.56 13.17 -0.43
N ALA A 66 10.54 12.38 -0.07
CA ALA A 66 9.36 12.17 -0.90
C ALA A 66 8.09 12.60 -0.14
N LEU A 67 7.19 13.29 -0.84
CA LEU A 67 5.87 13.69 -0.38
C LEU A 67 4.81 13.05 -1.27
N GLY A 68 3.93 12.25 -0.69
CA GLY A 68 2.74 11.72 -1.34
C GLY A 68 1.52 12.61 -1.10
N VAL A 69 0.67 12.74 -2.12
CA VAL A 69 -0.63 13.43 -2.07
C VAL A 69 -1.66 12.64 -2.88
N TYR A 70 -2.93 12.98 -2.79
CA TYR A 70 -4.03 12.24 -3.41
C TYR A 70 -4.18 10.83 -2.83
N PRO A 71 -4.65 10.70 -1.59
CA PRO A 71 -4.91 9.38 -1.01
C PRO A 71 -5.93 8.60 -1.85
N PHE A 72 -5.70 7.28 -2.00
CA PHE A 72 -6.60 6.35 -2.68
C PHE A 72 -6.90 6.69 -4.14
N GLU A 73 -5.88 7.00 -4.92
CA GLU A 73 -6.06 7.09 -6.36
C GLU A 73 -6.46 5.74 -6.94
N GLU A 74 -7.74 5.62 -7.29
CA GLU A 74 -8.28 4.44 -7.97
C GLU A 74 -7.74 4.37 -9.40
N PRO A 75 -6.97 3.34 -9.80
CA PRO A 75 -6.37 3.25 -11.13
C PRO A 75 -7.39 3.20 -12.26
N GLY A 76 -8.61 2.70 -11.99
CA GLY A 76 -9.67 2.45 -12.96
C GLY A 76 -10.55 3.65 -13.31
N VAL A 77 -10.23 4.87 -12.85
CA VAL A 77 -11.10 6.03 -13.04
C VAL A 77 -11.02 6.63 -14.45
N GLY A 78 -12.07 7.37 -14.80
CA GLY A 78 -12.15 8.16 -16.03
C GLY A 78 -13.51 8.88 -16.15
N PRO A 79 -13.68 9.82 -17.10
CA PRO A 79 -12.73 10.30 -18.09
C PRO A 79 -11.60 11.16 -17.52
N ASN A 80 -11.82 11.84 -16.38
CA ASN A 80 -10.80 12.62 -15.71
C ASN A 80 -9.86 11.70 -14.92
N LYS A 81 -8.58 12.04 -14.93
CA LYS A 81 -7.52 11.35 -14.19
C LYS A 81 -7.00 12.23 -13.08
N TYR A 82 -6.40 11.63 -12.06
CA TYR A 82 -5.66 12.34 -11.05
C TYR A 82 -4.46 13.06 -11.67
N ASN A 83 -4.19 14.25 -11.21
CA ASN A 83 -3.02 15.05 -11.56
C ASN A 83 -2.81 16.10 -10.47
N PHE A 84 -1.61 16.61 -10.30
CA PHE A 84 -1.37 17.70 -9.36
C PHE A 84 -2.28 18.89 -9.67
N ASP A 85 -2.77 19.56 -8.63
CA ASP A 85 -3.62 20.74 -8.79
C ASP A 85 -2.76 22.00 -8.92
N ASP A 86 -2.89 22.72 -10.04
CA ASP A 86 -2.18 23.98 -10.30
C ASP A 86 -2.46 25.06 -9.21
N ASN A 87 -3.51 24.88 -8.43
CA ASN A 87 -3.96 25.78 -7.38
C ASN A 87 -3.59 25.28 -5.96
N VAL A 88 -2.67 24.36 -5.87
CA VAL A 88 -2.04 23.92 -4.62
C VAL A 88 -0.57 24.28 -4.65
N LEU A 89 -0.08 24.86 -3.57
CA LEU A 89 1.35 24.99 -3.32
C LEU A 89 1.80 23.80 -2.46
N TYR A 90 2.60 22.92 -3.05
CA TYR A 90 3.20 21.77 -2.35
C TYR A 90 4.58 22.18 -1.82
N GLN A 91 4.88 21.83 -0.57
CA GLN A 91 6.11 22.28 0.07
C GLN A 91 6.77 21.15 0.86
N ILE A 92 8.08 21.02 0.67
CA ILE A 92 8.96 20.21 1.52
C ILE A 92 9.77 21.19 2.36
N ILE A 93 9.77 21.00 3.68
CA ILE A 93 10.45 21.89 4.62
C ILE A 93 11.54 21.10 5.35
N VAL A 94 12.72 21.70 5.43
CA VAL A 94 13.86 21.15 6.16
C VAL A 94 14.29 22.14 7.23
N ALA A 95 14.28 21.71 8.48
CA ALA A 95 14.85 22.39 9.62
C ALA A 95 16.29 21.93 9.84
N THR A 96 17.20 22.85 10.14
CA THR A 96 18.61 22.56 10.41
C THR A 96 19.06 23.17 11.73
N GLY A 97 20.07 22.59 12.37
CA GLY A 97 20.66 23.13 13.61
C GLY A 97 19.63 23.33 14.74
N ALA A 98 19.57 24.51 15.31
CA ALA A 98 18.65 24.82 16.43
C ALA A 98 17.16 24.83 16.03
N ASP A 99 16.86 25.03 14.76
CA ASP A 99 15.48 25.07 14.27
C ASP A 99 14.80 23.70 14.39
N VAL A 100 15.53 22.59 14.37
CA VAL A 100 14.99 21.24 14.57
C VAL A 100 14.27 21.12 15.91
N ALA A 101 14.93 21.54 17.00
CA ALA A 101 14.36 21.50 18.33
C ALA A 101 13.26 22.55 18.55
N ALA A 102 13.37 23.68 17.84
CA ALA A 102 12.40 24.78 17.92
C ALA A 102 11.16 24.56 17.01
N GLY A 103 11.21 23.61 16.08
CA GLY A 103 10.14 23.40 15.10
C GLY A 103 10.03 24.49 14.05
N ASN A 104 11.11 25.23 13.77
CA ASN A 104 11.13 26.33 12.81
C ASN A 104 11.54 25.87 11.41
N ASP A 105 11.18 26.66 10.40
CA ASP A 105 11.55 26.44 9.00
C ASP A 105 12.91 27.05 8.73
N SER A 106 13.93 26.26 8.38
CA SER A 106 15.21 26.79 7.88
C SER A 106 15.19 26.97 6.36
N ILE A 107 14.72 25.95 5.65
CA ILE A 107 14.67 25.89 4.18
C ILE A 107 13.32 25.34 3.76
N THR A 108 12.66 26.01 2.80
CA THR A 108 11.42 25.53 2.18
C THR A 108 11.64 25.30 0.69
N TYR A 109 11.28 24.14 0.19
CA TYR A 109 11.23 23.81 -1.23
C TYR A 109 9.78 23.82 -1.70
N GLN A 110 9.48 24.68 -2.68
CA GLN A 110 8.13 24.91 -3.19
C GLN A 110 7.99 24.30 -4.57
N PHE A 111 6.93 23.51 -4.77
CA PHE A 111 6.54 22.93 -6.05
C PHE A 111 5.22 23.54 -6.48
N GLN A 112 5.18 24.10 -7.69
CA GLN A 112 3.98 24.61 -8.33
C GLN A 112 3.83 23.98 -9.71
N PHE A 113 2.66 23.48 -9.98
CA PHE A 113 2.34 22.78 -11.22
C PHE A 113 1.59 23.66 -12.21
N THR A 114 1.70 23.32 -13.49
CA THR A 114 0.97 23.95 -14.58
C THR A 114 0.50 22.87 -15.53
N THR A 115 -0.83 22.77 -15.71
CA THR A 115 -1.49 21.81 -16.56
C THR A 115 -1.76 22.39 -17.94
N GLY A 116 -1.45 21.62 -18.99
CA GLY A 116 -1.72 21.96 -20.38
C GLY A 116 -2.47 20.84 -21.10
N TYR A 117 -3.22 21.20 -22.13
CA TYR A 117 -3.87 20.27 -23.05
C TYR A 117 -3.46 20.57 -24.48
N LYS A 118 -3.08 19.55 -25.25
CA LYS A 118 -2.82 19.71 -26.70
C LYS A 118 -4.11 19.91 -27.49
N THR A 119 -5.19 19.28 -27.05
CA THR A 119 -6.54 19.48 -27.59
C THR A 119 -7.59 19.34 -26.51
N GLN A 120 -8.61 20.20 -26.56
CA GLN A 120 -9.79 20.10 -25.68
C GLN A 120 -11.04 19.66 -26.46
N GLY A 121 -10.92 19.44 -27.79
CA GLY A 121 -12.00 18.99 -28.66
C GLY A 121 -12.19 17.47 -28.69
N THR A 122 -11.84 16.77 -27.62
CA THR A 122 -11.93 15.32 -27.52
C THR A 122 -12.52 14.90 -26.17
N ILE A 123 -13.09 13.68 -26.12
CA ILE A 123 -13.49 13.03 -24.85
C ILE A 123 -12.30 12.35 -24.17
N LEU A 124 -11.16 12.21 -24.86
CA LEU A 124 -9.95 11.55 -24.36
C LEU A 124 -9.05 12.59 -23.66
N GLN A 125 -9.28 12.78 -22.37
CA GLN A 125 -8.59 13.80 -21.59
C GLN A 125 -7.06 13.62 -21.60
N SER A 126 -6.57 12.46 -21.18
CA SER A 126 -5.15 12.26 -20.91
C SER A 126 -4.36 11.83 -22.14
N TYR A 127 -4.88 10.89 -22.93
CA TYR A 127 -4.15 10.28 -24.04
C TYR A 127 -5.02 10.12 -25.26
N VAL A 128 -4.56 10.64 -26.42
CA VAL A 128 -5.24 10.51 -27.72
C VAL A 128 -4.62 9.41 -28.59
N GLY A 129 -3.68 8.67 -28.05
CA GLY A 129 -2.98 7.56 -28.70
C GLY A 129 -1.98 6.93 -27.73
N VAL A 130 -1.12 6.07 -28.25
CA VAL A 130 -0.02 5.46 -27.49
C VAL A 130 1.06 6.50 -27.24
N VAL A 131 1.46 6.64 -25.97
CA VAL A 131 2.52 7.52 -25.51
C VAL A 131 3.82 6.73 -25.45
N ASN A 132 4.86 7.17 -26.15
CA ASN A 132 6.15 6.48 -26.20
C ASN A 132 7.23 7.15 -25.32
N ALA A 133 7.02 8.39 -24.92
CA ALA A 133 7.89 9.15 -24.03
C ALA A 133 7.12 10.30 -23.39
N ASP A 134 7.68 10.90 -22.36
CA ASP A 134 7.11 12.07 -21.70
C ASP A 134 6.91 13.22 -22.70
N GLY A 135 5.74 13.86 -22.66
CA GLY A 135 5.39 14.92 -23.57
C GLY A 135 5.13 14.49 -25.03
N ASP A 136 5.11 13.18 -25.34
CA ASP A 136 4.72 12.64 -26.66
C ASP A 136 3.44 13.30 -27.20
N SER A 137 3.32 13.41 -28.53
CA SER A 137 2.16 14.01 -29.19
C SER A 137 0.83 13.37 -28.80
N SER A 138 0.83 12.10 -28.43
CA SER A 138 -0.34 11.35 -27.95
C SER A 138 -0.69 11.62 -26.49
N GLN A 139 0.21 12.19 -25.69
CA GLN A 139 -0.09 12.65 -24.33
C GLN A 139 -0.81 14.00 -24.42
N ASN A 140 -2.14 13.97 -24.30
CA ASN A 140 -2.98 15.17 -24.45
C ASN A 140 -2.88 16.10 -23.22
N LEU A 141 -3.06 15.55 -22.01
CA LEU A 141 -2.81 16.26 -20.75
C LEU A 141 -1.32 16.15 -20.42
N THR A 142 -0.67 17.29 -20.23
CA THR A 142 0.71 17.39 -19.78
C THR A 142 0.79 18.31 -18.58
N GLN A 143 1.66 18.01 -17.64
CA GLN A 143 1.98 18.90 -16.53
C GLN A 143 3.48 19.18 -16.49
N THR A 144 3.82 20.40 -16.14
CA THR A 144 5.18 20.81 -15.76
C THR A 144 5.15 21.41 -14.36
N TYR A 145 6.32 21.47 -13.71
CA TYR A 145 6.43 22.10 -12.40
C TYR A 145 7.70 22.94 -12.28
N THR A 146 7.66 23.87 -11.34
CA THR A 146 8.82 24.66 -10.91
C THR A 146 9.24 24.23 -9.51
N VAL A 147 10.55 24.22 -9.23
CA VAL A 147 11.11 23.98 -7.90
C VAL A 147 11.82 25.24 -7.43
N THR A 148 11.32 25.85 -6.35
CA THR A 148 11.85 27.08 -5.77
C THR A 148 12.32 26.81 -4.34
N LYS A 149 13.59 27.14 -4.05
CA LYS A 149 14.16 27.13 -2.69
C LYS A 149 13.94 28.48 -2.03
N VAL A 150 13.41 28.47 -0.80
CA VAL A 150 13.17 29.69 0.01
C VAL A 150 13.98 29.60 1.30
N VAL A 151 14.81 30.58 1.56
CA VAL A 151 15.63 30.72 2.78
C VAL A 151 15.51 32.13 3.28
N GLY A 152 15.07 32.33 4.53
CA GLY A 152 14.95 33.67 5.13
C GLY A 152 14.06 34.62 4.31
N GLY A 153 13.06 34.13 3.62
CA GLY A 153 12.17 34.89 2.73
C GLY A 153 12.73 35.17 1.33
N THR A 154 13.97 34.75 1.03
CA THR A 154 14.56 34.86 -0.31
C THR A 154 14.25 33.62 -1.12
N SER A 155 13.62 33.79 -2.29
CA SER A 155 13.25 32.74 -3.22
C SER A 155 14.31 32.60 -4.32
N THR A 156 14.73 31.37 -4.60
CA THR A 156 15.65 31.01 -5.68
C THR A 156 15.06 29.87 -6.51
N LEU A 157 14.84 30.09 -7.80
CA LEU A 157 14.41 29.02 -8.71
C LEU A 157 15.56 28.02 -8.88
N LEU A 158 15.33 26.75 -8.53
CA LEU A 158 16.28 25.66 -8.75
C LEU A 158 16.17 25.08 -10.15
N GLY A 159 14.98 25.05 -10.71
CA GLY A 159 14.69 24.54 -12.05
C GLY A 159 13.23 24.20 -12.27
N THR A 160 12.99 23.49 -13.35
CA THR A 160 11.65 23.03 -13.77
C THR A 160 11.69 21.56 -14.09
N GLY A 161 10.54 20.89 -14.08
CA GLY A 161 10.42 19.50 -14.48
C GLY A 161 9.13 19.20 -15.21
N ILE A 162 9.06 18.01 -15.78
CA ILE A 162 7.87 17.46 -16.42
C ILE A 162 7.30 16.33 -15.56
N VAL A 163 5.98 16.19 -15.57
CA VAL A 163 5.27 15.06 -14.93
C VAL A 163 5.10 13.97 -15.98
N PRO A 164 5.54 12.73 -15.70
CA PRO A 164 5.36 11.61 -16.61
C PRO A 164 3.86 11.26 -16.76
N PRO A 165 3.48 10.51 -17.80
CA PRO A 165 2.11 10.05 -17.95
C PRO A 165 1.71 9.12 -16.78
N ASN A 166 0.46 9.21 -16.32
CA ASN A 166 -0.11 8.23 -15.40
C ASN A 166 -0.26 6.87 -16.10
N ASN A 167 -0.20 5.79 -15.32
CA ASN A 167 -0.37 4.45 -15.87
C ASN A 167 -1.82 4.20 -16.31
N GLN A 168 -2.04 4.05 -17.62
CA GLN A 168 -3.35 3.83 -18.25
C GLN A 168 -3.45 2.46 -18.95
N GLY A 169 -2.40 1.66 -18.92
CA GLY A 169 -2.35 0.40 -19.64
C GLY A 169 -1.94 0.58 -21.10
N VAL A 170 -2.80 0.27 -22.06
CA VAL A 170 -2.47 0.29 -23.51
C VAL A 170 -1.94 1.65 -23.99
N ALA A 171 -2.43 2.74 -23.43
CA ALA A 171 -1.96 4.09 -23.80
C ALA A 171 -0.56 4.38 -23.27
N THR A 172 -0.13 3.73 -22.19
CA THR A 172 1.17 3.92 -21.54
C THR A 172 1.91 2.59 -21.39
N PRO A 173 2.28 1.93 -22.51
CA PRO A 173 2.71 0.54 -22.52
C PRO A 173 4.02 0.27 -21.78
N HIS A 174 4.87 1.30 -21.61
CA HIS A 174 6.17 1.10 -20.94
C HIS A 174 6.07 0.89 -19.43
N TYR A 175 4.90 1.05 -18.82
CA TYR A 175 4.70 0.61 -17.43
C TYR A 175 4.37 -0.87 -17.31
N ASN A 176 3.81 -1.51 -18.36
CA ASN A 176 3.12 -2.79 -18.19
C ASN A 176 3.64 -3.89 -19.12
N VAL A 177 3.72 -5.11 -18.60
CA VAL A 177 3.94 -6.31 -19.40
C VAL A 177 2.66 -6.63 -20.21
N GLY A 178 2.81 -6.89 -21.49
CA GLY A 178 1.70 -7.30 -22.36
C GLY A 178 0.83 -6.18 -22.91
N GLU A 179 1.16 -4.91 -22.68
CA GLU A 179 0.43 -3.74 -23.14
C GLU A 179 1.06 -3.09 -24.40
N ASN A 180 1.61 -3.88 -25.30
CA ASN A 180 2.34 -3.46 -26.52
C ASN A 180 3.69 -2.75 -26.25
N GLY A 181 4.16 -2.68 -24.99
CA GLY A 181 5.41 -2.04 -24.64
C GLY A 181 6.61 -2.96 -24.86
N ASN A 182 7.65 -2.39 -25.46
CA ASN A 182 8.99 -2.93 -25.38
C ASN A 182 9.63 -2.39 -24.11
N ASN A 183 10.28 -3.25 -23.32
CA ASN A 183 10.92 -2.88 -22.05
C ASN A 183 9.95 -2.24 -21.04
N PRO A 184 8.96 -2.99 -20.53
CA PRO A 184 8.09 -2.50 -19.47
C PRO A 184 8.88 -2.23 -18.18
N ALA A 185 8.28 -1.44 -17.28
CA ALA A 185 8.83 -1.19 -15.97
C ALA A 185 9.21 -2.49 -15.26
N LYS A 186 10.37 -2.49 -14.63
CA LYS A 186 10.88 -3.63 -13.86
C LYS A 186 10.69 -3.32 -12.37
N PRO A 187 10.22 -4.27 -11.58
CA PRO A 187 10.20 -4.11 -10.13
C PRO A 187 11.62 -4.21 -9.57
N GLY A 188 11.87 -3.54 -8.44
CA GLY A 188 13.12 -3.69 -7.70
C GLY A 188 14.37 -3.20 -8.41
N VAL A 189 14.25 -2.14 -9.23
CA VAL A 189 15.38 -1.60 -10.00
C VAL A 189 16.50 -1.12 -9.07
N THR A 190 17.73 -1.57 -9.35
CA THR A 190 18.94 -1.21 -8.60
C THR A 190 19.91 -0.36 -9.41
N ASP A 191 19.71 -0.23 -10.72
CA ASP A 191 20.49 0.58 -11.65
C ASP A 191 19.57 1.61 -12.31
N PRO A 192 19.81 2.93 -12.14
CA PRO A 192 18.95 4.00 -12.68
C PRO A 192 18.67 3.87 -14.18
N THR A 193 19.61 3.30 -14.96
CA THR A 193 19.44 3.12 -16.41
C THR A 193 18.40 2.04 -16.78
N GLN A 194 17.92 1.28 -15.79
CA GLN A 194 16.91 0.24 -15.97
C GLN A 194 15.51 0.67 -15.60
N LEU A 195 15.33 1.91 -15.14
CA LEU A 195 14.01 2.51 -14.95
C LEU A 195 13.24 2.52 -16.29
N ASP A 196 11.93 2.48 -16.21
CA ASP A 196 11.08 2.66 -17.37
C ASP A 196 11.29 4.04 -18.01
N VAL A 197 10.93 4.14 -19.29
CA VAL A 197 11.22 5.34 -20.09
C VAL A 197 10.56 6.60 -19.53
N TYR A 198 9.37 6.47 -18.94
CA TYR A 198 8.64 7.62 -18.38
C TYR A 198 9.26 8.07 -17.06
N THR A 199 9.55 7.13 -16.17
CA THR A 199 10.21 7.46 -14.90
C THR A 199 11.57 8.09 -15.14
N LEU A 200 12.38 7.49 -16.03
CA LEU A 200 13.72 7.98 -16.33
C LEU A 200 13.69 9.34 -17.04
N GLY A 201 12.75 9.54 -17.96
CA GLY A 201 12.61 10.78 -18.73
C GLY A 201 12.17 11.98 -17.91
N ALA A 202 11.46 11.74 -16.80
CA ALA A 202 10.97 12.79 -15.89
C ALA A 202 11.91 13.10 -14.72
N ILE A 203 13.07 12.41 -14.59
CA ILE A 203 14.07 12.78 -13.60
C ILE A 203 14.81 14.03 -14.04
N GLU A 204 14.65 15.11 -13.28
CA GLU A 204 15.25 16.40 -13.59
C GLU A 204 16.48 16.68 -12.73
N ASN A 205 17.57 17.07 -13.40
CA ASN A 205 18.74 17.59 -12.75
C ASN A 205 18.61 19.10 -12.60
N LEU A 206 18.44 19.56 -11.37
CA LEU A 206 18.27 20.97 -11.05
C LEU A 206 19.64 21.65 -10.77
N SER A 207 19.61 22.96 -10.54
CA SER A 207 20.82 23.69 -10.16
C SER A 207 21.43 23.15 -8.85
N ASN A 208 22.73 23.39 -8.62
CA ASN A 208 23.48 23.02 -7.40
C ASN A 208 23.45 21.51 -7.06
N GLY A 209 23.21 20.62 -8.03
CA GLY A 209 23.23 19.18 -7.83
C GLY A 209 21.96 18.59 -7.19
N TYR A 210 20.90 19.37 -7.06
CA TYR A 210 19.58 18.84 -6.72
C TYR A 210 19.04 17.98 -7.86
N ARG A 211 18.21 17.01 -7.51
CA ARG A 211 17.41 16.24 -8.49
C ARG A 211 15.96 16.20 -8.02
N SER A 212 15.04 16.28 -8.95
CA SER A 212 13.61 16.16 -8.64
C SER A 212 12.89 15.22 -9.59
N TRP A 213 11.78 14.71 -9.12
CA TRP A 213 10.82 13.94 -9.87
C TRP A 213 9.43 14.18 -9.29
N ALA A 214 8.38 14.21 -10.12
CA ALA A 214 7.01 14.28 -9.64
C ALA A 214 6.09 13.52 -10.60
N GLY A 215 5.19 12.67 -10.07
CA GLY A 215 4.28 11.87 -10.88
C GLY A 215 3.48 10.86 -10.07
N GLN A 216 2.71 10.02 -10.76
CA GLN A 216 1.96 8.94 -10.15
C GLN A 216 2.88 7.79 -9.73
N ARG A 217 2.67 7.25 -8.54
CA ARG A 217 3.30 6.04 -8.00
C ARG A 217 2.26 5.16 -7.32
N GLU A 218 2.59 3.88 -7.11
CA GLU A 218 1.85 3.07 -6.17
C GLU A 218 1.96 3.65 -4.76
N ASP A 219 1.01 3.35 -3.90
CA ASP A 219 1.01 3.83 -2.52
C ASP A 219 1.97 3.00 -1.66
N GLY A 220 3.12 3.57 -1.33
CA GLY A 220 4.19 2.87 -0.63
C GLY A 220 3.96 2.61 0.87
N PHE A 221 2.86 3.08 1.43
CA PHE A 221 2.42 2.74 2.78
C PHE A 221 1.61 1.44 2.74
N TYR A 222 1.68 0.64 3.79
CA TYR A 222 0.92 -0.60 3.92
C TYR A 222 0.47 -0.82 5.37
N GLY A 223 -0.67 -1.48 5.54
CA GLY A 223 -1.21 -1.88 6.83
C GLY A 223 -2.72 -2.14 6.82
N ASP A 224 -3.21 -2.90 7.81
CA ASP A 224 -4.65 -3.11 8.02
C ASP A 224 -5.25 -1.95 8.83
N VAL A 225 -5.30 -0.79 8.18
CA VAL A 225 -5.75 0.47 8.79
C VAL A 225 -7.21 0.39 9.22
N ASN A 226 -8.04 -0.34 8.45
CA ASN A 226 -9.44 -0.53 8.82
C ASN A 226 -9.59 -1.19 10.19
N ALA A 227 -8.77 -2.21 10.49
CA ALA A 227 -8.83 -2.90 11.79
C ALA A 227 -8.45 -1.97 12.95
N ILE A 228 -7.54 -1.01 12.74
CA ILE A 228 -7.16 -0.03 13.75
C ILE A 228 -8.35 0.88 14.09
N PHE A 229 -9.04 1.40 13.08
CA PHE A 229 -10.16 2.33 13.26
C PHE A 229 -11.51 1.64 13.44
N ASP A 230 -11.59 0.31 13.34
CA ASP A 230 -12.74 -0.50 13.75
C ASP A 230 -12.55 -1.00 15.20
N LEU A 231 -12.56 -0.04 16.13
CA LEU A 231 -12.42 -0.25 17.58
C LEU A 231 -11.14 -1.00 17.97
N LEU A 232 -10.02 -0.77 17.28
CA LEU A 232 -8.75 -1.49 17.51
C LEU A 232 -8.92 -3.02 17.45
N ASN A 233 -9.82 -3.48 16.61
CA ASN A 233 -10.05 -4.91 16.37
C ASN A 233 -8.92 -5.49 15.51
N LEU A 234 -7.71 -5.44 16.04
CA LEU A 234 -6.50 -5.88 15.35
C LEU A 234 -6.62 -7.36 14.98
N ARG A 235 -6.35 -7.67 13.72
CA ARG A 235 -6.52 -9.02 13.16
C ARG A 235 -5.29 -9.89 13.38
N THR A 236 -4.65 -9.76 14.50
CA THR A 236 -3.43 -10.47 14.89
C THR A 236 -3.58 -11.97 14.70
N GLY A 237 -2.73 -12.57 13.86
CA GLY A 237 -2.78 -14.01 13.56
C GLY A 237 -4.00 -14.44 12.73
N SER A 238 -4.76 -13.50 12.16
CA SER A 238 -5.89 -13.75 11.29
C SER A 238 -5.43 -13.91 9.82
N THR A 239 -6.13 -14.77 9.06
CA THR A 239 -5.97 -14.85 7.60
C THR A 239 -6.82 -13.80 6.86
N ASN A 240 -7.55 -12.95 7.60
CA ASN A 240 -8.48 -11.97 7.04
C ASN A 240 -7.93 -10.52 7.09
N SER A 241 -6.69 -10.33 7.51
CA SER A 241 -6.01 -9.04 7.41
C SER A 241 -5.64 -8.75 5.97
N PHE A 242 -5.66 -7.47 5.60
CA PHE A 242 -5.27 -7.04 4.27
C PHE A 242 -4.69 -5.62 4.33
N ASP A 243 -3.84 -5.32 3.39
CA ASP A 243 -3.33 -3.98 3.19
C ASP A 243 -4.44 -3.07 2.68
N SER A 244 -4.80 -2.05 3.45
CA SER A 244 -5.87 -1.11 3.12
C SER A 244 -5.52 -0.21 1.92
N GLN A 245 -4.24 -0.06 1.59
CA GLN A 245 -3.74 0.72 0.46
C GLN A 245 -3.48 -0.14 -0.79
N SER A 246 -3.65 -1.46 -0.68
CA SER A 246 -3.40 -2.37 -1.80
C SER A 246 -4.15 -1.96 -3.07
N GLY A 247 -3.40 -1.82 -4.17
CA GLY A 247 -3.91 -1.47 -5.49
C GLY A 247 -4.21 0.00 -5.72
N TYR A 248 -4.03 0.85 -4.75
CA TYR A 248 -4.15 2.29 -4.92
C TYR A 248 -2.84 2.94 -5.37
N ASN A 249 -2.96 4.08 -6.02
CA ASN A 249 -1.86 4.97 -6.35
C ASN A 249 -1.93 6.25 -5.51
N VAL A 250 -0.85 7.01 -5.59
CA VAL A 250 -0.72 8.38 -5.07
C VAL A 250 0.01 9.24 -6.12
N HIS A 251 -0.09 10.56 -6.02
CA HIS A 251 0.86 11.45 -6.68
C HIS A 251 2.01 11.77 -5.72
N MET A 252 3.23 11.58 -6.19
CA MET A 252 4.43 11.71 -5.38
C MET A 252 5.37 12.78 -5.94
N ILE A 253 5.96 13.57 -5.05
CA ILE A 253 7.02 14.54 -5.32
C ILE A 253 8.26 14.04 -4.60
N SER A 254 9.35 13.76 -5.34
CA SER A 254 10.64 13.35 -4.77
C SER A 254 11.70 14.41 -5.04
N LEU A 255 12.53 14.68 -4.03
CA LEU A 255 13.61 15.67 -4.08
C LEU A 255 14.88 15.12 -3.42
N GLU A 256 15.93 14.91 -4.19
CA GLU A 256 17.27 14.70 -3.66
C GLU A 256 17.93 16.04 -3.34
N ILE A 257 18.28 16.24 -2.08
CA ILE A 257 18.92 17.46 -1.56
C ILE A 257 20.38 17.14 -1.24
N PRO A 258 21.36 17.73 -1.93
CA PRO A 258 22.77 17.58 -1.55
C PRO A 258 23.00 17.98 -0.10
N VAL A 259 23.63 17.13 0.70
CA VAL A 259 23.87 17.40 2.13
C VAL A 259 24.69 18.68 2.33
N ALA A 260 25.54 19.05 1.37
CA ALA A 260 26.27 20.32 1.36
C ALA A 260 25.36 21.56 1.38
N GLU A 261 24.18 21.47 0.74
CA GLU A 261 23.16 22.54 0.68
C GLU A 261 22.41 22.70 2.02
N LEU A 262 22.55 21.74 2.93
CA LEU A 262 21.98 21.74 4.28
C LEU A 262 23.00 22.17 5.36
N GLY A 263 24.23 22.52 4.96
CA GLY A 263 25.29 22.91 5.89
C GLY A 263 26.23 21.76 6.30
N GLY A 264 26.15 20.62 5.62
CA GLY A 264 27.02 19.46 5.85
C GLY A 264 26.33 18.31 6.58
N ASP A 265 27.06 17.22 6.78
CA ASP A 265 26.49 15.96 7.28
C ASP A 265 26.63 15.76 8.81
N GLN A 266 27.35 16.62 9.51
CA GLN A 266 27.55 16.50 10.97
C GLN A 266 26.39 17.12 11.76
N GLN A 267 25.17 16.72 11.44
CA GLN A 267 23.95 17.24 12.07
C GLN A 267 22.77 16.29 11.91
N VAL A 268 21.76 16.51 12.74
CA VAL A 268 20.39 16.00 12.56
C VAL A 268 19.57 17.10 11.92
N VAL A 269 18.79 16.76 10.89
CA VAL A 269 17.80 17.66 10.30
C VAL A 269 16.39 17.18 10.64
N GLY A 270 15.41 18.11 10.60
CA GLY A 270 14.00 17.81 10.73
C GLY A 270 13.30 18.03 9.38
N VAL A 271 12.49 17.08 8.94
CA VAL A 271 11.79 17.13 7.66
C VAL A 271 10.28 17.02 7.89
N TYR A 272 9.52 17.87 7.23
CA TYR A 272 8.07 17.75 7.13
C TYR A 272 7.57 18.35 5.82
N ALA A 273 6.33 18.08 5.45
CA ALA A 273 5.73 18.62 4.25
C ALA A 273 4.41 19.32 4.55
N THR A 274 4.03 20.25 3.68
CA THR A 274 2.75 20.97 3.76
C THR A 274 2.16 21.16 2.38
N THR A 275 0.83 21.32 2.35
CA THR A 275 0.11 21.85 1.20
C THR A 275 -0.63 23.12 1.58
N SER A 276 -0.77 24.03 0.62
CA SER A 276 -1.45 25.31 0.83
C SER A 276 -2.39 25.63 -0.30
N ARG A 277 -3.51 26.27 0.03
CA ARG A 277 -4.48 26.85 -0.90
C ARG A 277 -4.45 28.36 -0.83
N GLN A 278 -4.85 29.05 -1.89
CA GLN A 278 -5.11 30.49 -1.80
C GLN A 278 -6.31 30.77 -0.91
N GLN A 279 -6.25 31.89 -0.21
CA GLN A 279 -7.19 32.25 0.87
C GLN A 279 -8.65 32.31 0.42
N MET A 280 -8.91 32.68 -0.82
CA MET A 280 -10.26 32.81 -1.36
C MET A 280 -10.35 32.21 -2.77
N ALA A 281 -11.43 31.50 -3.04
CA ALA A 281 -11.85 31.05 -4.36
C ALA A 281 -13.24 31.60 -4.67
N VAL A 282 -13.35 32.37 -5.75
CA VAL A 282 -14.62 32.96 -6.19
C VAL A 282 -15.12 32.20 -7.41
N LEU A 283 -16.24 31.50 -7.23
CA LEU A 283 -16.88 30.77 -8.33
C LEU A 283 -17.66 31.74 -9.23
N SER A 284 -17.57 31.53 -10.52
CA SER A 284 -18.35 32.26 -11.53
C SER A 284 -19.33 31.32 -12.23
N SER A 285 -20.56 31.77 -12.44
CA SER A 285 -21.58 31.02 -13.19
C SER A 285 -21.63 31.41 -14.68
N GLY A 286 -20.76 32.32 -15.13
CA GLY A 286 -20.77 32.83 -16.51
C GLY A 286 -20.21 31.83 -17.52
N ALA A 287 -20.85 31.71 -18.69
CA ALA A 287 -20.29 30.98 -19.80
C ALA A 287 -18.94 31.62 -20.22
N GLY A 288 -17.86 30.85 -20.22
CA GLY A 288 -16.51 31.31 -20.59
C GLY A 288 -15.57 31.60 -19.40
N SER A 289 -16.00 31.38 -18.14
CA SER A 289 -15.12 31.44 -16.98
C SER A 289 -15.12 30.09 -16.26
N PRO A 290 -14.39 29.08 -16.79
CA PRO A 290 -14.46 27.72 -16.26
C PRO A 290 -13.72 27.53 -14.93
N ALA A 291 -12.76 28.38 -14.60
CA ALA A 291 -11.96 28.27 -13.39
C ALA A 291 -12.36 29.30 -12.32
N PRO A 292 -12.31 28.95 -11.02
CA PRO A 292 -12.46 29.91 -9.94
C PRO A 292 -11.41 31.02 -10.00
N ALA A 293 -11.80 32.26 -9.69
CA ALA A 293 -10.82 33.32 -9.44
C ALA A 293 -10.23 33.13 -8.03
N LEU A 294 -8.93 32.88 -7.96
CA LEU A 294 -8.21 32.70 -6.70
C LEU A 294 -7.53 33.99 -6.29
N THR A 295 -7.63 34.34 -5.02
CA THR A 295 -7.06 35.58 -4.46
C THR A 295 -6.62 35.41 -3.02
N GLY A 296 -5.76 36.32 -2.56
CA GLY A 296 -5.18 36.28 -1.21
C GLY A 296 -3.86 35.53 -1.16
N GLY A 297 -3.29 35.44 0.04
CA GLY A 297 -2.05 34.69 0.29
C GLY A 297 -2.30 33.18 0.34
N TRP A 298 -1.22 32.42 0.30
CA TRP A 298 -1.23 31.00 0.55
C TRP A 298 -1.54 30.70 2.03
N VAL A 299 -2.44 29.78 2.29
CA VAL A 299 -2.83 29.30 3.63
C VAL A 299 -2.58 27.81 3.69
N GLN A 300 -1.80 27.38 4.64
CA GLN A 300 -1.53 25.97 4.88
C GLN A 300 -2.85 25.23 5.23
N VAL A 301 -3.12 24.13 4.56
CA VAL A 301 -4.35 23.31 4.74
C VAL A 301 -4.03 21.88 5.19
N ALA A 302 -2.84 21.37 4.90
CA ALA A 302 -2.36 20.09 5.42
C ALA A 302 -0.90 20.18 5.83
N ARG A 303 -0.52 19.29 6.74
CA ARG A 303 0.85 19.06 7.20
C ARG A 303 1.05 17.58 7.50
N GLN A 304 2.23 17.07 7.14
CA GLN A 304 2.67 15.72 7.49
C GLN A 304 4.11 15.76 7.95
N GLY A 305 4.36 15.26 9.16
CA GLY A 305 5.69 15.06 9.74
C GLY A 305 5.96 13.58 9.97
N ASN A 306 6.00 13.15 11.22
CA ASN A 306 6.08 11.73 11.57
C ASN A 306 4.81 10.98 11.13
N PRO A 307 4.94 9.72 10.72
CA PRO A 307 3.76 8.91 10.41
C PRO A 307 2.88 8.73 11.64
N LEU A 308 1.58 8.66 11.43
CA LEU A 308 0.56 8.29 12.42
C LEU A 308 0.36 9.30 13.57
N PHE A 309 1.07 10.44 13.63
CA PHE A 309 0.88 11.39 14.75
C PHE A 309 -0.53 12.00 14.75
N ASN A 310 -0.92 12.61 13.62
CA ASN A 310 -2.25 13.20 13.50
C ASN A 310 -3.36 12.16 13.50
N GLU A 311 -3.11 10.99 12.89
CA GLU A 311 -4.11 9.95 12.71
C GLU A 311 -4.53 9.30 14.03
N VAL A 312 -3.56 8.86 14.85
CA VAL A 312 -3.85 7.99 16.00
C VAL A 312 -3.57 8.61 17.37
N LEU A 313 -2.87 9.76 17.43
CA LEU A 313 -2.59 10.45 18.69
C LEU A 313 -3.41 11.72 18.87
N VAL A 314 -3.52 12.58 17.86
CA VAL A 314 -4.25 13.86 17.98
C VAL A 314 -5.75 13.62 18.02
N ALA A 315 -6.43 14.23 19.00
CA ALA A 315 -7.89 14.11 19.12
C ALA A 315 -8.62 14.80 17.95
N ILE A 316 -9.78 14.26 17.54
CA ILE A 316 -10.56 14.71 16.38
C ILE A 316 -10.81 16.22 16.36
N LYS A 317 -11.00 16.84 17.51
CA LYS A 317 -11.26 18.30 17.63
C LYS A 317 -10.09 19.16 17.20
N ASP A 318 -8.86 18.63 17.22
CA ASP A 318 -7.62 19.37 16.96
C ASP A 318 -6.91 18.91 15.67
N LYS A 319 -7.40 17.87 14.97
CA LYS A 319 -6.80 17.35 13.75
C LYS A 319 -6.68 18.39 12.63
N ASP A 320 -7.74 19.16 12.37
CA ASP A 320 -7.68 20.24 11.38
C ASP A 320 -6.80 21.42 11.82
N LEU A 321 -6.69 21.66 13.13
CA LEU A 321 -5.77 22.66 13.68
C LEU A 321 -4.32 22.24 13.44
N TYR A 322 -4.00 20.95 13.65
CA TYR A 322 -2.68 20.39 13.35
C TYR A 322 -2.30 20.63 11.88
N GLY A 323 -3.19 20.32 10.93
CA GLY A 323 -2.95 20.54 9.50
C GLY A 323 -2.63 22.01 9.14
N ARG A 324 -3.08 22.97 9.93
CA ARG A 324 -2.97 24.42 9.67
C ARG A 324 -1.89 25.14 10.48
N THR A 325 -1.20 24.44 11.38
CA THR A 325 -0.17 25.02 12.24
C THR A 325 1.20 24.47 11.89
N LYS A 326 2.26 25.22 12.29
CA LYS A 326 3.65 24.81 12.10
C LYS A 326 4.15 23.99 13.28
N PRO A 327 5.19 23.13 13.10
CA PRO A 327 5.78 22.36 14.19
C PRO A 327 6.25 23.18 15.38
N SER A 328 6.61 24.44 15.19
CA SER A 328 6.96 25.36 16.29
C SER A 328 5.85 25.61 17.31
N SER A 329 4.60 25.28 16.95
CA SER A 329 3.45 25.37 17.85
C SER A 329 3.13 24.08 18.59
N ASP A 330 3.77 22.95 18.23
CA ASP A 330 3.36 21.62 18.68
C ASP A 330 3.52 21.40 20.18
N ALA A 331 4.59 21.94 20.77
CA ALA A 331 4.81 21.85 22.21
C ALA A 331 3.64 22.49 23.00
N ALA A 332 3.09 23.58 22.49
CA ALA A 332 1.98 24.28 23.14
C ALA A 332 0.61 23.63 22.85
N LEU A 333 0.40 23.11 21.64
CA LEU A 333 -0.92 22.67 21.18
C LEU A 333 -1.11 21.14 21.30
N PHE A 334 -0.09 20.34 21.01
CA PHE A 334 -0.25 18.90 20.78
C PHE A 334 0.61 18.00 21.68
N GLN A 335 1.56 18.52 22.45
CA GLN A 335 2.43 17.70 23.30
C GLN A 335 1.63 16.80 24.26
N GLN A 336 0.47 17.24 24.72
CA GLN A 336 -0.41 16.45 25.60
C GLN A 336 -0.79 15.11 24.97
N TYR A 337 -0.96 15.04 23.67
CA TYR A 337 -1.36 13.83 22.95
C TYR A 337 -0.23 12.79 22.88
N ALA A 338 1.01 13.23 22.86
CA ALA A 338 2.18 12.36 22.96
C ALA A 338 2.49 11.99 24.43
N SER A 339 2.38 12.95 25.36
CA SER A 339 2.73 12.72 26.77
C SER A 339 1.70 11.87 27.54
N THR A 340 0.44 11.87 27.10
CA THR A 340 -0.67 11.12 27.69
C THR A 340 -1.54 10.54 26.58
N PRO A 341 -1.01 9.58 25.80
CA PRO A 341 -1.68 9.10 24.59
C PRO A 341 -2.94 8.31 24.93
N GLU A 342 -4.09 8.74 24.40
CA GLU A 342 -5.36 8.00 24.51
C GLU A 342 -5.22 6.60 23.93
N LEU A 343 -4.47 6.46 22.83
CA LEU A 343 -4.20 5.17 22.18
C LEU A 343 -3.64 4.13 23.17
N ALA A 344 -2.74 4.51 24.09
CA ALA A 344 -2.22 3.59 25.10
C ALA A 344 -3.31 3.05 26.04
N SER A 345 -4.28 3.91 26.41
CA SER A 345 -5.41 3.51 27.25
C SER A 345 -6.39 2.62 26.47
N LEU A 346 -6.63 2.91 25.19
CA LEU A 346 -7.49 2.11 24.33
C LEU A 346 -6.88 0.73 24.07
N VAL A 347 -5.60 0.65 23.74
CA VAL A 347 -4.87 -0.61 23.56
C VAL A 347 -4.91 -1.47 24.83
N ASN A 348 -4.70 -0.89 26.01
CA ASN A 348 -4.83 -1.60 27.29
C ASN A 348 -6.25 -2.17 27.48
N THR A 349 -7.27 -1.37 27.19
CA THR A 349 -8.66 -1.76 27.43
C THR A 349 -9.15 -2.80 26.42
N ILE A 350 -8.90 -2.58 25.16
CA ILE A 350 -9.46 -3.35 24.03
C ILE A 350 -8.55 -4.53 23.69
N THR A 351 -7.32 -4.24 23.25
CA THR A 351 -6.39 -5.27 22.76
C THR A 351 -5.89 -6.17 23.88
N PHE A 352 -5.60 -5.61 25.04
CA PHE A 352 -5.08 -6.35 26.19
C PHE A 352 -6.14 -6.64 27.28
N SER A 353 -7.43 -6.55 26.94
CA SER A 353 -8.55 -6.96 27.81
C SER A 353 -8.51 -6.33 29.21
N GLY A 354 -8.14 -5.07 29.31
CA GLY A 354 -8.04 -4.31 30.56
C GLY A 354 -6.72 -4.47 31.32
N MET A 355 -5.76 -5.21 30.77
CA MET A 355 -4.42 -5.28 31.37
C MET A 355 -3.64 -3.98 31.13
N ASN A 356 -2.95 -3.50 32.17
CA ASN A 356 -2.13 -2.28 32.07
C ASN A 356 -0.75 -2.60 31.47
N VAL A 357 -0.70 -2.82 30.15
CA VAL A 357 0.51 -3.17 29.39
C VAL A 357 1.24 -1.91 28.91
N ALA A 358 0.52 -1.00 28.25
CA ALA A 358 1.06 0.25 27.73
C ALA A 358 1.07 1.33 28.84
N PRO A 359 2.20 2.02 29.07
CA PRO A 359 2.21 3.17 29.96
C PRO A 359 1.39 4.33 29.38
N THR A 360 0.46 4.87 30.16
CA THR A 360 -0.55 5.83 29.68
C THR A 360 -0.25 7.29 29.99
N THR A 361 0.76 7.59 30.79
CA THR A 361 1.06 8.97 31.24
C THR A 361 2.56 9.24 31.28
N ASN A 362 2.91 10.54 31.27
CA ASN A 362 4.29 11.03 31.37
C ASN A 362 5.23 10.39 30.31
N ARG A 363 4.72 10.22 29.09
CA ARG A 363 5.43 9.58 27.97
C ARG A 363 6.41 10.56 27.32
N THR A 364 7.49 10.90 28.07
CA THR A 364 8.56 11.77 27.58
C THR A 364 9.32 11.14 26.40
N ASP A 365 9.32 9.83 26.30
CA ASP A 365 9.84 9.05 25.17
C ASP A 365 9.05 9.35 23.89
N LEU A 366 7.72 9.26 23.91
CA LEU A 366 6.89 9.59 22.75
C LEU A 366 6.92 11.09 22.42
N VAL A 367 6.99 11.97 23.43
CA VAL A 367 7.23 13.40 23.20
C VAL A 367 8.54 13.61 22.45
N GLY A 368 9.60 12.88 22.80
CA GLY A 368 10.88 12.93 22.10
C GLY A 368 10.84 12.51 20.64
N ILE A 369 9.90 11.62 20.26
CA ILE A 369 9.70 11.18 18.87
C ILE A 369 8.87 12.21 18.09
N PHE A 370 7.74 12.66 18.64
CA PHE A 370 6.71 13.36 17.91
C PHE A 370 6.72 14.88 18.07
N ILE A 371 7.42 15.46 19.03
CA ILE A 371 7.34 16.91 19.32
C ILE A 371 8.71 17.58 19.25
N PRO A 372 8.90 18.63 18.44
CA PRO A 372 8.02 19.07 17.34
C PRO A 372 7.90 18.00 16.25
N ASP A 373 6.74 17.94 15.58
CA ASP A 373 6.43 16.86 14.64
C ASP A 373 7.14 17.07 13.30
N MET A 374 8.30 16.44 13.21
CA MET A 374 9.19 16.37 12.06
C MET A 374 9.88 15.00 12.04
N LEU A 375 10.08 14.42 10.88
CA LEU A 375 11.01 13.30 10.68
C LEU A 375 12.42 13.78 10.94
N ARG A 376 13.09 13.27 11.96
CA ARG A 376 14.48 13.59 12.27
C ARG A 376 15.41 12.64 11.56
N VAL A 377 16.33 13.17 10.75
CA VAL A 377 17.32 12.38 9.99
C VAL A 377 18.72 12.75 10.43
N ASP A 378 19.46 11.77 10.94
CA ASP A 378 20.89 11.94 11.27
C ASP A 378 21.71 11.81 9.98
N LEU A 379 22.13 12.96 9.44
CA LEU A 379 22.91 13.03 8.21
C LEU A 379 24.32 12.46 8.35
N SER A 380 24.84 12.23 9.57
CA SER A 380 26.16 11.64 9.77
C SER A 380 26.20 10.13 9.50
N THR A 381 25.04 9.49 9.40
CA THR A 381 24.95 8.06 9.08
C THR A 381 25.33 7.77 7.63
N GLY A 382 25.63 6.52 7.32
CA GLY A 382 25.71 6.02 5.95
C GLY A 382 24.36 6.03 5.25
N PRO A 383 24.33 5.70 3.95
CA PRO A 383 23.10 5.53 3.21
C PRO A 383 22.17 4.50 3.89
N ALA A 384 20.88 4.79 3.89
CA ALA A 384 19.87 3.88 4.42
C ALA A 384 19.86 2.56 3.66
N ARG A 385 19.62 1.46 4.36
CA ARG A 385 19.28 0.19 3.72
C ARG A 385 17.87 0.27 3.16
N LEU A 386 17.68 -0.23 1.96
CA LEU A 386 16.44 -0.07 1.21
C LEU A 386 15.67 -1.39 1.13
N ALA A 387 14.36 -1.31 1.26
CA ALA A 387 13.45 -2.38 0.93
C ALA A 387 13.32 -2.54 -0.60
N ALA A 388 12.94 -3.75 -1.01
CA ALA A 388 12.41 -4.02 -2.34
C ALA A 388 11.05 -4.72 -2.22
N GLY A 389 11.01 -6.01 -1.93
CA GLY A 389 9.76 -6.74 -1.83
C GLY A 389 9.68 -7.67 -0.61
N GLY A 390 10.77 -7.79 0.14
CA GLY A 390 10.81 -8.62 1.35
C GLY A 390 10.38 -10.07 1.09
N SER A 391 9.68 -10.65 2.06
CA SER A 391 9.14 -12.01 1.96
C SER A 391 7.99 -12.15 0.96
N ASN A 392 7.28 -11.07 0.64
CA ASN A 392 6.18 -11.07 -0.33
C ASN A 392 6.69 -11.27 -1.76
N PHE A 393 7.92 -10.80 -2.05
CA PHE A 393 8.53 -10.87 -3.37
C PHE A 393 9.98 -11.34 -3.26
N PRO A 394 10.23 -12.62 -2.96
CA PRO A 394 11.58 -13.14 -2.64
C PRO A 394 12.60 -13.00 -3.78
N ALA A 395 12.15 -12.81 -5.02
CA ALA A 395 13.05 -12.54 -6.15
C ALA A 395 13.66 -11.13 -6.12
N TYR A 396 13.14 -10.24 -5.26
CA TYR A 396 13.58 -8.85 -5.10
C TYR A 396 13.94 -8.62 -3.62
N PRO A 397 15.12 -9.08 -3.18
CA PRO A 397 15.48 -9.04 -1.77
C PRO A 397 15.76 -7.60 -1.31
N ASP A 398 15.43 -7.35 -0.06
CA ASP A 398 15.85 -6.13 0.66
C ASP A 398 17.37 -6.08 0.79
N ASP A 399 17.91 -4.91 1.11
CA ASP A 399 19.32 -4.77 1.41
C ASP A 399 19.71 -5.59 2.65
N ALA A 400 20.92 -6.13 2.65
CA ALA A 400 21.41 -6.90 3.79
C ALA A 400 21.38 -6.07 5.08
N GLY A 401 20.68 -6.59 6.09
CA GLY A 401 20.49 -5.92 7.38
C GLY A 401 19.33 -4.93 7.40
N PHE A 402 18.55 -4.79 6.34
CA PHE A 402 17.27 -4.09 6.38
C PHE A 402 16.30 -4.83 7.32
N SER A 403 15.56 -4.07 8.11
CA SER A 403 14.39 -4.56 8.83
C SER A 403 13.27 -3.53 8.69
N ASN A 404 12.08 -3.99 8.30
CA ASN A 404 10.88 -3.16 8.26
C ASN A 404 10.44 -2.67 9.66
N GLN A 405 10.89 -3.34 10.73
CA GLN A 405 10.70 -2.94 12.12
C GLN A 405 11.77 -1.95 12.61
N SER A 406 12.64 -1.45 11.72
CA SER A 406 13.71 -0.51 12.05
C SER A 406 14.56 -0.98 13.24
N VAL A 407 14.83 -0.12 14.20
CA VAL A 407 15.63 -0.44 15.39
C VAL A 407 15.05 -1.60 16.21
N PHE A 408 13.75 -1.75 16.27
CA PHE A 408 13.10 -2.87 16.98
C PHE A 408 13.31 -4.21 16.29
N GLY A 409 13.60 -4.21 15.00
CA GLY A 409 14.03 -5.39 14.22
C GLY A 409 15.55 -5.52 14.08
N GLY A 410 16.34 -4.68 14.75
CA GLY A 410 17.80 -4.73 14.74
C GLY A 410 18.47 -3.98 13.57
N ASP A 411 17.71 -3.24 12.75
CA ASP A 411 18.29 -2.39 11.72
C ASP A 411 18.81 -1.10 12.34
N THR A 412 20.13 -0.97 12.42
CA THR A 412 20.80 0.19 13.00
C THR A 412 21.92 0.67 12.08
N LEU A 413 22.18 1.98 12.11
CA LEU A 413 23.27 2.64 11.41
C LEU A 413 24.21 3.29 12.43
N HIS A 414 25.48 3.39 12.07
CA HIS A 414 26.46 4.11 12.89
C HIS A 414 26.34 5.61 12.66
N SER A 415 26.36 6.41 13.75
CA SER A 415 26.41 7.87 13.70
C SER A 415 27.74 8.39 14.25
N ALA A 416 28.30 9.40 13.60
CA ALA A 416 29.45 10.14 14.09
C ALA A 416 29.06 11.33 14.97
N ILE A 417 27.78 11.70 15.05
CA ILE A 417 27.29 12.82 15.87
C ILE A 417 27.40 12.46 17.35
N GLN A 418 28.06 13.33 18.10
CA GLN A 418 28.20 13.18 19.55
C GLN A 418 27.01 13.80 20.32
N ALA A 419 26.50 14.93 19.85
CA ALA A 419 25.41 15.64 20.50
C ALA A 419 24.06 15.03 20.14
N GLY A 420 23.27 14.73 21.14
CA GLY A 420 21.94 14.14 20.98
C GLY A 420 21.93 12.61 21.05
N PHE A 421 22.78 11.95 20.31
CA PHE A 421 22.85 10.48 20.28
C PHE A 421 24.07 9.92 21.01
N GLY A 422 24.98 10.76 21.50
CA GLY A 422 26.20 10.31 22.17
C GLY A 422 27.19 9.57 21.26
N GLY A 423 27.01 9.63 19.95
CA GLY A 423 27.70 8.81 18.95
C GLY A 423 27.26 7.35 18.98
N GLY A 424 27.50 6.60 17.91
CA GLY A 424 27.22 5.16 17.84
C GLY A 424 26.04 4.78 16.97
N ALA A 425 25.35 3.72 17.32
CA ALA A 425 24.27 3.17 16.50
C ALA A 425 22.98 3.97 16.63
N VAL A 426 22.37 4.30 15.49
CA VAL A 426 21.05 4.90 15.39
C VAL A 426 20.17 4.06 14.47
N ALA A 427 18.86 4.22 14.54
CA ALA A 427 17.91 3.44 13.74
C ALA A 427 18.20 3.57 12.24
N GLY A 428 18.07 2.47 11.50
CA GLY A 428 18.19 2.42 10.06
C GLY A 428 16.96 2.93 9.29
N GLY A 429 15.86 3.19 9.98
CA GLY A 429 14.60 3.71 9.49
C GLY A 429 13.90 4.47 10.60
N TRP A 430 12.58 4.66 10.51
CA TRP A 430 11.85 5.45 11.50
C TRP A 430 12.13 4.98 12.94
N PRO A 431 12.46 5.87 13.87
CA PRO A 431 12.38 7.34 13.86
C PRO A 431 13.63 8.08 13.35
N ASN A 432 14.66 7.43 12.81
CA ASN A 432 15.75 8.08 12.09
C ASN A 432 15.43 8.22 10.60
N GLY A 433 14.62 9.22 10.26
CA GLY A 433 13.97 9.33 8.97
C GLY A 433 12.83 8.31 8.82
N ARG A 434 12.40 8.11 7.59
CA ARG A 434 11.44 7.08 7.19
C ARG A 434 11.76 6.62 5.77
N ARG A 435 11.87 5.31 5.58
CA ARG A 435 12.13 4.68 4.27
C ARG A 435 10.84 4.09 3.70
N PHE A 436 10.82 3.88 2.40
CA PHE A 436 9.88 2.93 1.83
C PHE A 436 10.11 1.55 2.46
N GLY A 437 9.01 0.88 2.82
CA GLY A 437 9.06 -0.42 3.47
C GLY A 437 9.22 -0.41 5.00
N ASP A 438 9.36 0.74 5.67
CA ASP A 438 9.23 0.81 7.13
C ASP A 438 7.77 0.52 7.54
N ASP A 439 7.56 -0.51 8.36
CA ASP A 439 6.26 -0.88 8.93
C ASP A 439 5.93 0.06 10.10
N VAL A 440 5.47 1.25 9.74
CA VAL A 440 5.27 2.33 10.71
C VAL A 440 4.17 2.03 11.72
N ILE A 441 3.18 1.20 11.36
CA ILE A 441 2.13 0.75 12.29
C ILE A 441 2.74 -0.08 13.42
N SER A 442 3.45 -1.15 13.06
CA SER A 442 4.08 -2.04 14.04
C SER A 442 5.16 -1.31 14.87
N ILE A 443 5.94 -0.41 14.25
CA ILE A 443 6.94 0.41 14.95
C ILE A 443 6.25 1.34 15.96
N ALA A 444 5.21 2.07 15.54
CA ALA A 444 4.49 3.02 16.40
C ALA A 444 3.81 2.30 17.59
N ILE A 445 3.11 1.19 17.32
CA ILE A 445 2.45 0.43 18.39
C ILE A 445 3.50 -0.18 19.34
N THR A 446 4.63 -0.68 18.82
CA THR A 446 5.76 -1.13 19.67
C THR A 446 6.23 0.01 20.58
N ALA A 447 6.39 1.23 20.08
CA ALA A 447 6.76 2.38 20.91
C ALA A 447 5.69 2.70 21.96
N VAL A 448 4.41 2.68 21.58
CA VAL A 448 3.29 2.99 22.50
C VAL A 448 3.17 1.99 23.64
N ILE A 449 3.30 0.68 23.39
CA ILE A 449 3.14 -0.36 24.42
C ILE A 449 4.43 -0.63 25.21
N SER A 450 5.56 -0.13 24.75
CA SER A 450 6.86 -0.22 25.42
C SER A 450 7.05 0.93 26.41
N ASP A 451 8.02 0.81 27.31
CA ASP A 451 8.52 1.92 28.12
C ASP A 451 9.98 2.20 27.76
N LEU A 452 10.17 3.19 26.89
CA LEU A 452 11.49 3.59 26.41
C LEU A 452 12.23 4.54 27.35
N ARG A 453 11.64 4.86 28.53
CA ARG A 453 12.23 5.69 29.59
C ARG A 453 13.04 4.89 30.59
N THR A 454 12.92 3.57 30.59
CA THR A 454 13.61 2.65 31.52
C THR A 454 15.04 2.35 31.08
N ASN A 455 15.89 1.99 32.01
CA ASN A 455 17.23 1.50 31.71
C ASN A 455 17.49 0.19 32.49
N PRO A 456 17.61 -0.96 31.84
CA PRO A 456 17.46 -1.16 30.38
C PRO A 456 16.06 -0.83 29.86
N LEU A 457 15.95 -0.56 28.53
CA LEU A 457 14.66 -0.29 27.88
C LEU A 457 13.70 -1.47 28.06
N THR A 458 12.44 -1.18 28.33
CA THR A 458 11.37 -2.20 28.38
C THR A 458 10.67 -2.24 27.02
N ILE A 459 11.14 -3.10 26.12
CA ILE A 459 10.59 -3.26 24.78
C ILE A 459 9.54 -4.38 24.77
N ARG A 460 8.37 -4.09 24.22
CA ARG A 460 7.31 -5.04 23.89
C ARG A 460 7.06 -4.98 22.39
N SER A 461 7.46 -6.02 21.68
CA SER A 461 7.32 -6.05 20.21
C SER A 461 5.83 -6.16 19.84
N ALA A 462 5.44 -5.33 18.88
CA ALA A 462 4.18 -5.39 18.16
C ALA A 462 4.38 -5.72 16.68
N ALA A 463 5.49 -6.37 16.34
CA ALA A 463 5.78 -6.77 14.97
C ALA A 463 4.62 -7.57 14.37
N ASN A 464 4.19 -7.16 13.16
CA ASN A 464 3.04 -7.73 12.45
C ASN A 464 1.73 -7.73 13.28
N ILE A 465 1.51 -6.71 14.09
CA ILE A 465 0.34 -6.67 14.98
C ILE A 465 -0.99 -6.61 14.21
N ASP A 466 -1.00 -5.99 13.06
CA ASP A 466 -2.12 -5.95 12.12
C ASP A 466 -2.09 -7.11 11.10
N ASN A 467 -1.06 -7.98 11.19
CA ASN A 467 -0.81 -9.11 10.31
C ASN A 467 -0.58 -8.73 8.83
N VAL A 468 -0.14 -7.49 8.57
CA VAL A 468 0.34 -7.00 7.27
C VAL A 468 1.83 -6.71 7.40
N SER A 469 2.67 -7.47 6.71
CA SER A 469 4.14 -7.43 6.88
C SER A 469 4.89 -6.79 5.72
N GLY A 470 4.19 -6.32 4.71
CA GLY A 470 4.81 -5.71 3.52
C GLY A 470 3.78 -5.21 2.53
N ASN A 471 4.26 -4.36 1.64
CA ASN A 471 3.50 -3.76 0.56
C ASN A 471 3.10 -4.78 -0.52
N ASP A 472 2.07 -4.48 -1.29
CA ASP A 472 1.64 -5.28 -2.44
C ASP A 472 2.42 -4.98 -3.72
N ALA A 473 3.34 -4.01 -3.69
CA ALA A 473 4.24 -3.66 -4.79
C ALA A 473 5.72 -3.75 -4.37
N VAL A 474 6.60 -3.78 -5.37
CA VAL A 474 8.05 -3.82 -5.19
C VAL A 474 8.61 -2.42 -5.38
N TYR A 475 9.33 -1.92 -4.36
CA TYR A 475 10.01 -0.64 -4.43
C TYR A 475 11.27 -0.70 -5.31
N ASN A 476 11.62 0.43 -5.92
CA ASN A 476 12.93 0.60 -6.56
C ASN A 476 13.99 1.00 -5.53
N LYS A 477 15.24 0.61 -5.75
CA LYS A 477 16.38 1.00 -4.92
C LYS A 477 17.18 2.18 -5.49
N VAL A 478 16.59 2.87 -6.43
CA VAL A 478 17.14 4.07 -7.09
C VAL A 478 16.06 5.14 -7.16
N PHE A 479 16.50 6.40 -7.17
CA PHE A 479 15.59 7.55 -7.29
C PHE A 479 14.62 7.39 -8.46
N PRO A 480 13.29 7.60 -8.28
CA PRO A 480 12.59 8.17 -7.11
C PRO A 480 12.13 7.13 -6.04
N TYR A 481 12.68 5.95 -6.01
CA TYR A 481 12.53 4.84 -5.06
C TYR A 481 11.17 4.15 -5.04
N ALA A 482 10.07 4.85 -5.14
CA ALA A 482 8.72 4.28 -5.10
C ALA A 482 8.45 3.28 -6.23
N GLY A 483 7.52 2.38 -6.02
CA GLY A 483 7.11 1.35 -6.98
C GLY A 483 6.40 1.91 -8.22
N THR A 484 6.25 1.06 -9.23
CA THR A 484 5.52 1.40 -10.46
C THR A 484 4.04 1.56 -10.18
N PRO A 485 3.36 2.59 -10.72
CA PRO A 485 1.93 2.77 -10.47
C PRO A 485 1.09 1.67 -11.11
N PHE A 486 -0.01 1.31 -10.47
CA PHE A 486 -1.00 0.37 -10.99
C PHE A 486 -1.85 0.99 -12.10
N ASN A 487 -2.45 0.15 -12.95
CA ASN A 487 -3.48 0.56 -13.91
C ASN A 487 -4.77 -0.23 -13.72
N GLY A 488 -5.91 0.33 -14.14
CA GLY A 488 -7.22 -0.27 -13.97
C GLY A 488 -7.55 -1.45 -14.89
N ARG A 489 -6.61 -1.88 -15.76
CA ARG A 489 -6.79 -3.06 -16.62
C ARG A 489 -6.18 -4.31 -16.03
N ASN A 490 -4.96 -4.21 -15.53
CA ASN A 490 -4.15 -5.35 -15.09
C ASN A 490 -4.17 -5.53 -13.58
N TYR A 491 -4.57 -4.49 -12.86
CA TYR A 491 -4.75 -4.54 -11.42
C TYR A 491 -6.23 -4.34 -11.08
N LEU A 492 -6.80 -5.33 -10.44
CA LEU A 492 -8.13 -5.21 -9.84
C LEU A 492 -7.91 -4.87 -8.38
N HIS A 493 -8.27 -3.66 -8.00
CA HIS A 493 -8.31 -3.28 -6.61
C HIS A 493 -9.24 -4.24 -5.87
N ASN A 494 -8.67 -5.06 -5.02
CA ASN A 494 -9.41 -6.06 -4.26
C ASN A 494 -8.90 -6.07 -2.81
N PRO A 495 -9.34 -5.10 -1.99
CA PRO A 495 -8.92 -5.01 -0.62
C PRO A 495 -9.38 -6.25 0.16
N GLY A 496 -8.57 -7.30 0.17
CA GLY A 496 -8.83 -8.49 0.96
C GLY A 496 -10.01 -9.38 0.53
N LEU A 497 -10.80 -8.96 -0.46
CA LEU A 497 -11.55 -9.91 -1.28
C LEU A 497 -10.66 -10.34 -2.44
N GLY A 498 -9.41 -10.67 -2.15
CA GLY A 498 -8.67 -11.50 -3.06
C GLY A 498 -9.69 -12.51 -3.53
N LEU A 499 -9.87 -12.65 -4.82
CA LEU A 499 -10.29 -13.93 -5.31
C LEU A 499 -9.24 -14.88 -4.76
N GLU A 500 -9.38 -15.20 -3.45
CA GLU A 500 -8.78 -16.40 -2.93
C GLU A 500 -9.07 -17.39 -4.04
N PRO A 501 -8.04 -17.87 -4.74
CA PRO A 501 -8.29 -18.87 -5.77
C PRO A 501 -9.20 -19.86 -5.09
N ILE A 502 -10.35 -20.22 -5.71
CA ILE A 502 -11.22 -21.22 -5.10
C ILE A 502 -10.27 -22.34 -4.70
N LEU A 503 -9.89 -22.38 -3.43
CA LEU A 503 -8.88 -23.31 -2.93
C LEU A 503 -9.40 -24.74 -3.07
N ASN A 504 -10.72 -24.85 -3.16
CA ASN A 504 -11.42 -26.11 -3.37
C ASN A 504 -12.74 -25.86 -4.13
N PHE A 505 -12.95 -26.61 -5.20
CA PHE A 505 -14.23 -26.76 -5.87
C PHE A 505 -14.66 -28.22 -5.76
N ALA A 506 -15.91 -28.47 -5.40
CA ALA A 506 -16.47 -29.82 -5.30
C ALA A 506 -17.86 -29.89 -5.94
N ALA A 507 -18.10 -30.90 -6.78
CA ALA A 507 -19.39 -31.19 -7.35
C ALA A 507 -19.70 -32.69 -7.25
N ARG A 508 -20.90 -33.04 -6.72
CA ARG A 508 -21.39 -34.42 -6.61
C ARG A 508 -22.51 -34.68 -7.57
N GLY A 509 -22.45 -35.79 -8.24
CA GLY A 509 -23.51 -36.23 -9.16
C GLY A 509 -23.38 -37.69 -9.56
N LEU A 510 -24.34 -38.14 -10.35
CA LEU A 510 -24.30 -39.48 -10.96
C LEU A 510 -23.24 -39.49 -12.06
N ALA A 511 -22.26 -40.39 -11.94
CA ALA A 511 -21.29 -40.69 -12.97
C ALA A 511 -21.59 -42.08 -13.54
N GLY A 512 -21.61 -42.17 -14.87
CA GLY A 512 -21.80 -43.43 -15.59
C GLY A 512 -20.53 -43.82 -16.35
N ASN A 513 -20.72 -44.65 -17.37
CA ASN A 513 -19.65 -44.95 -18.32
C ASN A 513 -19.24 -43.67 -19.10
N ASN A 514 -18.25 -43.76 -19.97
CA ASN A 514 -17.75 -42.64 -20.76
C ASN A 514 -18.80 -41.87 -21.59
N ALA A 515 -20.01 -42.38 -21.74
CA ALA A 515 -21.10 -41.72 -22.43
C ALA A 515 -21.94 -40.78 -21.52
N ALA A 516 -21.78 -40.89 -20.19
CA ALA A 516 -22.47 -40.03 -19.20
C ALA A 516 -21.53 -39.70 -18.02
N PRO A 517 -20.42 -39.01 -18.25
CA PRO A 517 -19.51 -38.61 -17.18
C PRO A 517 -20.11 -37.53 -16.30
N LEU A 518 -19.68 -37.48 -15.02
CA LEU A 518 -19.84 -36.29 -14.19
C LEU A 518 -18.80 -35.25 -14.65
N ILE A 519 -19.24 -34.03 -14.91
CA ILE A 519 -18.40 -32.95 -15.45
C ILE A 519 -18.18 -31.91 -14.35
N GLY A 520 -16.91 -31.59 -14.09
CA GLY A 520 -16.49 -30.48 -13.26
C GLY A 520 -15.65 -29.52 -14.10
N GLY A 521 -15.99 -28.22 -14.09
CA GLY A 521 -15.19 -27.20 -14.75
C GLY A 521 -14.46 -26.32 -13.73
N PHE A 522 -13.23 -25.91 -14.03
CA PHE A 522 -12.51 -24.92 -13.24
C PHE A 522 -11.71 -23.98 -14.15
N ILE A 523 -11.50 -22.77 -13.67
CA ILE A 523 -10.71 -21.74 -14.38
C ILE A 523 -9.55 -21.35 -13.50
N VAL A 524 -8.33 -21.40 -14.08
CA VAL A 524 -7.13 -20.84 -13.46
C VAL A 524 -6.96 -19.42 -14.00
N GLN A 525 -7.00 -18.45 -13.12
CA GLN A 525 -6.77 -17.04 -13.43
C GLN A 525 -5.35 -16.62 -13.03
N GLY A 526 -4.94 -15.43 -13.47
CA GLY A 526 -3.60 -14.88 -13.22
C GLY A 526 -2.65 -15.06 -14.39
N ASP A 527 -1.38 -14.86 -14.16
CA ASP A 527 -0.29 -14.85 -15.15
C ASP A 527 0.69 -16.02 -14.98
N LYS A 528 0.55 -16.81 -13.91
CA LYS A 528 1.45 -17.91 -13.56
C LYS A 528 0.77 -19.26 -13.56
N PRO A 529 1.49 -20.33 -13.93
CA PRO A 529 0.99 -21.69 -13.77
C PRO A 529 0.75 -22.03 -12.29
N VAL A 530 -0.33 -22.76 -12.03
CA VAL A 530 -0.76 -23.19 -10.69
C VAL A 530 -0.75 -24.70 -10.61
N GLN A 531 -0.27 -25.27 -9.51
CA GLN A 531 -0.38 -26.70 -9.27
C GLN A 531 -1.73 -27.02 -8.64
N VAL A 532 -2.49 -27.91 -9.26
CA VAL A 532 -3.80 -28.34 -8.79
C VAL A 532 -3.80 -29.85 -8.58
N LEU A 533 -4.49 -30.28 -7.52
CA LEU A 533 -4.91 -31.67 -7.34
C LEU A 533 -6.37 -31.80 -7.73
N VAL A 534 -6.66 -32.58 -8.76
CA VAL A 534 -8.03 -32.95 -9.10
C VAL A 534 -8.24 -34.39 -8.67
N ARG A 535 -9.30 -34.65 -7.87
CA ARG A 535 -9.63 -36.02 -7.44
C ARG A 535 -11.08 -36.37 -7.76
N ALA A 536 -11.31 -37.64 -8.05
CA ALA A 536 -12.58 -38.23 -8.28
C ALA A 536 -12.86 -39.29 -7.21
N THR A 537 -13.71 -38.94 -6.25
CA THR A 537 -14.06 -39.77 -5.10
C THR A 537 -15.31 -40.59 -5.42
N GLY A 538 -15.29 -41.87 -5.09
CA GLY A 538 -16.40 -42.81 -5.37
C GLY A 538 -16.67 -43.76 -4.20
N PRO A 539 -15.94 -44.87 -4.05
CA PRO A 539 -16.21 -45.87 -3.02
C PRO A 539 -16.21 -45.30 -1.60
N SER A 540 -15.31 -44.36 -1.29
CA SER A 540 -15.22 -43.77 0.03
C SER A 540 -16.38 -42.86 0.41
N LEU A 541 -17.22 -42.45 -0.53
CA LEU A 541 -18.46 -41.71 -0.26
C LEU A 541 -19.47 -42.49 0.59
N ALA A 542 -19.38 -43.83 0.61
CA ALA A 542 -20.17 -44.67 1.51
C ALA A 542 -19.93 -44.32 2.98
N ASN A 543 -18.72 -43.94 3.35
CA ASN A 543 -18.35 -43.55 4.72
C ASN A 543 -19.06 -42.26 5.19
N TYR A 544 -19.61 -41.50 4.24
CA TYR A 544 -20.34 -40.25 4.49
C TYR A 544 -21.84 -40.38 4.21
N GLY A 545 -22.36 -41.62 4.18
CA GLY A 545 -23.79 -41.91 4.02
C GLY A 545 -24.34 -41.68 2.59
N VAL A 546 -23.48 -41.56 1.59
CA VAL A 546 -23.91 -41.41 0.20
C VAL A 546 -24.42 -42.79 -0.31
N THR A 547 -25.66 -42.84 -0.73
CA THR A 547 -26.26 -44.04 -1.30
C THR A 547 -25.79 -44.26 -2.74
N ASN A 548 -25.63 -45.51 -3.15
CA ASN A 548 -25.19 -45.93 -4.48
C ASN A 548 -23.87 -45.22 -4.92
N PRO A 549 -22.79 -45.24 -4.10
CA PRO A 549 -21.51 -44.69 -4.51
C PRO A 549 -20.96 -45.54 -5.66
N ILE A 550 -20.28 -44.88 -6.62
CA ILE A 550 -19.64 -45.60 -7.74
C ILE A 550 -18.49 -46.48 -7.23
N ALA A 551 -18.39 -47.71 -7.71
CA ALA A 551 -17.45 -48.70 -7.19
C ALA A 551 -15.97 -48.41 -7.50
N GLY A 552 -15.70 -47.57 -8.47
CA GLY A 552 -14.37 -47.05 -8.82
C GLY A 552 -14.48 -45.94 -9.85
N THR A 553 -13.54 -45.02 -9.83
CA THR A 553 -13.58 -43.82 -10.68
C THR A 553 -12.48 -43.79 -11.73
N THR A 554 -12.76 -43.16 -12.85
CA THR A 554 -11.79 -42.66 -13.82
C THR A 554 -11.84 -41.12 -13.86
N LEU A 555 -10.73 -40.49 -14.09
CA LEU A 555 -10.60 -39.03 -14.17
C LEU A 555 -9.82 -38.65 -15.41
N SER A 556 -10.35 -37.73 -16.22
CA SER A 556 -9.64 -37.12 -17.34
C SER A 556 -9.75 -35.60 -17.28
N ILE A 557 -8.65 -34.89 -17.50
CA ILE A 557 -8.60 -33.43 -17.51
C ILE A 557 -8.39 -32.97 -18.95
N TYR A 558 -9.15 -31.96 -19.35
CA TYR A 558 -9.11 -31.35 -20.68
C TYR A 558 -8.80 -29.86 -20.61
N SER A 559 -8.03 -29.37 -21.58
CA SER A 559 -7.92 -27.95 -21.93
C SER A 559 -8.56 -27.76 -23.30
N GLY A 560 -9.72 -27.10 -23.34
CA GLY A 560 -10.59 -27.08 -24.49
C GLY A 560 -11.02 -28.50 -24.89
N MET A 561 -10.68 -28.93 -26.12
CA MET A 561 -10.97 -30.29 -26.62
C MET A 561 -9.80 -31.27 -26.42
N THR A 562 -8.66 -30.82 -25.90
CA THR A 562 -7.45 -31.65 -25.76
C THR A 562 -7.38 -32.25 -24.36
N GLN A 563 -7.33 -33.60 -24.30
CA GLN A 563 -7.06 -34.30 -23.05
C GLN A 563 -5.58 -34.11 -22.65
N ILE A 564 -5.36 -33.51 -21.49
CA ILE A 564 -4.00 -33.20 -20.98
C ILE A 564 -3.54 -34.19 -19.91
N ALA A 565 -4.46 -34.87 -19.21
CA ALA A 565 -4.12 -35.90 -18.22
C ALA A 565 -5.28 -36.90 -18.04
N THR A 566 -4.94 -38.12 -17.62
CA THR A 566 -5.94 -39.16 -17.24
C THR A 566 -5.39 -40.05 -16.14
N ASN A 567 -6.29 -40.58 -15.30
CA ASN A 567 -5.97 -41.52 -14.22
C ASN A 567 -7.18 -42.40 -13.92
N SER A 568 -6.96 -43.68 -13.56
CA SER A 568 -7.97 -44.62 -13.14
C SER A 568 -7.67 -45.30 -11.79
N GLY A 569 -6.67 -44.82 -11.10
CA GLY A 569 -6.28 -45.26 -9.76
C GLY A 569 -5.10 -44.38 -9.28
N TRP A 570 -5.35 -43.56 -8.28
CA TRP A 570 -4.41 -42.51 -7.84
C TRP A 570 -3.03 -43.02 -7.39
N GLN A 571 -2.98 -44.31 -7.00
CA GLN A 571 -1.72 -44.91 -6.56
C GLN A 571 -0.82 -45.39 -7.71
N SER A 572 -1.29 -45.34 -8.96
CA SER A 572 -0.59 -45.93 -10.10
C SER A 572 0.58 -45.11 -10.61
N THR A 573 0.54 -43.77 -10.52
CA THR A 573 1.56 -42.90 -11.14
C THR A 573 2.14 -41.84 -10.20
N GLN A 574 1.35 -41.19 -9.37
CA GLN A 574 1.77 -40.00 -8.59
C GLN A 574 1.58 -40.20 -7.06
N LYS A 575 1.57 -41.44 -6.58
CA LYS A 575 1.21 -41.80 -5.20
C LYS A 575 1.91 -40.93 -4.14
N ALA A 576 3.23 -40.87 -4.19
CA ALA A 576 4.01 -40.13 -3.17
C ALA A 576 3.72 -38.63 -3.18
N ALA A 577 3.63 -38.02 -4.38
CA ALA A 577 3.33 -36.60 -4.54
C ALA A 577 1.91 -36.26 -4.07
N ILE A 578 0.91 -37.10 -4.40
CA ILE A 578 -0.46 -36.92 -3.95
C ILE A 578 -0.58 -37.11 -2.43
N GLN A 579 0.14 -38.07 -1.83
CA GLN A 579 0.17 -38.23 -0.38
C GLN A 579 0.77 -37.03 0.35
N ALA A 580 1.83 -36.43 -0.24
CA ALA A 580 2.48 -35.25 0.32
C ALA A 580 1.53 -34.02 0.42
N THR A 581 0.49 -33.96 -0.43
CA THR A 581 -0.52 -32.89 -0.34
C THR A 581 -1.44 -33.02 0.87
N GLY A 582 -1.48 -34.13 1.56
CA GLY A 582 -2.45 -34.43 2.60
C GLY A 582 -3.89 -34.68 2.10
N LEU A 583 -4.12 -34.63 0.78
CA LEU A 583 -5.44 -34.69 0.15
C LEU A 583 -5.67 -36.00 -0.63
N ALA A 584 -4.87 -37.02 -0.38
CA ALA A 584 -4.96 -38.31 -1.08
C ALA A 584 -6.36 -38.95 -0.92
N PRO A 585 -6.93 -39.56 -1.98
CA PRO A 585 -8.17 -40.32 -1.88
C PRO A 585 -8.06 -41.47 -0.87
N LEU A 586 -9.17 -41.80 -0.20
CA LEU A 586 -9.19 -42.83 0.83
C LEU A 586 -9.19 -44.27 0.23
N SER A 587 -9.75 -44.44 -0.96
CA SER A 587 -9.82 -45.74 -1.62
C SER A 587 -8.78 -45.84 -2.75
N PRO A 588 -8.09 -47.00 -2.92
CA PRO A 588 -7.20 -47.22 -4.07
C PRO A 588 -7.96 -47.26 -5.43
N ASN A 589 -9.28 -47.49 -5.42
CA ASN A 589 -10.12 -47.50 -6.61
C ASN A 589 -10.64 -46.11 -7.00
N GLU A 590 -10.12 -45.06 -6.40
CA GLU A 590 -10.42 -43.69 -6.72
C GLU A 590 -9.28 -43.07 -7.58
N ALA A 591 -9.66 -42.11 -8.43
CA ALA A 591 -8.69 -41.45 -9.32
C ALA A 591 -8.29 -40.08 -8.78
N ALA A 592 -7.01 -39.72 -8.95
CA ALA A 592 -6.54 -38.36 -8.68
C ALA A 592 -5.38 -38.01 -9.61
N ILE A 593 -5.26 -36.73 -9.93
CA ILE A 593 -4.22 -36.18 -10.80
C ILE A 593 -3.67 -34.92 -10.15
N LEU A 594 -2.37 -34.89 -9.91
CA LEU A 594 -1.63 -33.69 -9.51
C LEU A 594 -0.95 -33.12 -10.76
N ILE A 595 -1.32 -31.90 -11.16
CA ILE A 595 -0.83 -31.28 -12.41
C ILE A 595 -0.62 -29.77 -12.24
N THR A 596 0.44 -29.26 -12.88
CA THR A 596 0.62 -27.81 -13.02
C THR A 596 0.00 -27.37 -14.32
N VAL A 597 -0.89 -26.39 -14.25
CA VAL A 597 -1.66 -25.86 -15.38
C VAL A 597 -1.47 -24.36 -15.52
N SER A 598 -1.35 -23.87 -16.75
CA SER A 598 -1.30 -22.42 -17.05
C SER A 598 -2.67 -21.76 -16.84
N PRO A 599 -2.76 -20.43 -16.74
CA PRO A 599 -4.02 -19.72 -16.77
C PRO A 599 -4.89 -20.14 -17.96
N GLY A 600 -6.17 -20.47 -17.70
CA GLY A 600 -7.08 -20.99 -18.71
C GLY A 600 -8.25 -21.76 -18.13
N ALA A 601 -9.17 -22.20 -19.00
CA ALA A 601 -10.33 -23.01 -18.64
C ALA A 601 -10.04 -24.51 -18.81
N TYR A 602 -10.44 -25.30 -17.81
CA TYR A 602 -10.22 -26.73 -17.75
C TYR A 602 -11.52 -27.48 -17.42
N THR A 603 -11.62 -28.70 -17.93
CA THR A 603 -12.74 -29.59 -17.66
C THR A 603 -12.25 -30.92 -17.11
N ALA A 604 -12.77 -31.33 -15.98
CA ALA A 604 -12.56 -32.66 -15.39
C ALA A 604 -13.76 -33.54 -15.71
N LEU A 605 -13.53 -34.66 -16.35
CA LEU A 605 -14.54 -35.69 -16.62
C LEU A 605 -14.33 -36.87 -15.69
N VAL A 606 -15.35 -37.20 -14.89
CA VAL A 606 -15.33 -38.37 -13.99
C VAL A 606 -16.27 -39.43 -14.53
N GLY A 607 -15.71 -40.59 -14.81
CA GLY A 607 -16.44 -41.80 -15.22
C GLY A 607 -16.26 -42.93 -14.23
N GLY A 608 -16.97 -44.04 -14.48
CA GLY A 608 -16.78 -45.27 -13.73
C GLY A 608 -15.70 -46.17 -14.34
N SER A 609 -14.82 -46.72 -13.50
CA SER A 609 -13.88 -47.74 -13.92
C SER A 609 -14.62 -49.04 -14.22
N ASN A 610 -14.20 -49.76 -15.24
CA ASN A 610 -14.82 -51.05 -15.68
C ASN A 610 -16.33 -50.98 -15.94
N GLY A 611 -16.82 -49.80 -16.42
CA GLY A 611 -18.24 -49.63 -16.73
C GLY A 611 -19.15 -49.41 -15.51
N ALA A 612 -18.58 -49.17 -14.34
CA ALA A 612 -19.34 -48.85 -13.13
C ALA A 612 -20.15 -47.55 -13.30
N SER A 613 -21.29 -47.47 -12.60
CA SER A 613 -22.08 -46.26 -12.47
C SER A 613 -22.56 -46.08 -11.04
N GLY A 614 -22.72 -44.83 -10.62
CA GLY A 614 -23.10 -44.45 -9.26
C GLY A 614 -22.78 -43.02 -8.92
N ASN A 615 -23.05 -42.63 -7.69
CA ASN A 615 -22.69 -41.28 -7.21
C ASN A 615 -21.17 -41.12 -7.07
N ALA A 616 -20.63 -40.08 -7.69
CA ALA A 616 -19.25 -39.68 -7.60
C ALA A 616 -19.13 -38.21 -7.15
N LEU A 617 -17.97 -37.84 -6.64
CA LEU A 617 -17.62 -36.48 -6.28
C LEU A 617 -16.35 -36.12 -7.06
N VAL A 618 -16.37 -35.02 -7.79
CA VAL A 618 -15.17 -34.39 -8.37
C VAL A 618 -14.78 -33.20 -7.52
N GLU A 619 -13.49 -33.10 -7.21
CA GLU A 619 -12.94 -32.02 -6.39
C GLU A 619 -11.64 -31.51 -7.02
N THR A 620 -11.46 -30.20 -6.99
CA THR A 620 -10.22 -29.55 -7.43
C THR A 620 -9.68 -28.70 -6.29
N PHE A 621 -8.42 -28.88 -5.94
CA PHE A 621 -7.71 -28.18 -4.89
C PHE A 621 -6.52 -27.46 -5.50
N VAL A 622 -6.30 -26.21 -5.13
CA VAL A 622 -5.02 -25.55 -5.36
C VAL A 622 -4.02 -26.09 -4.33
N VAL A 623 -2.89 -26.57 -4.82
CA VAL A 623 -1.82 -27.10 -3.97
C VAL A 623 -0.66 -26.13 -4.03
N THR A 624 -0.42 -25.42 -2.94
CA THR A 624 0.80 -24.63 -2.78
C THR A 624 1.98 -25.60 -2.63
N PRO A 625 3.05 -25.48 -3.43
CA PRO A 625 4.27 -26.23 -3.15
C PRO A 625 4.73 -25.91 -1.72
N THR A 626 4.95 -26.93 -0.90
CA THR A 626 5.69 -26.75 0.36
C THR A 626 7.06 -26.19 0.00
N PRO A 627 7.54 -25.10 0.64
CA PRO A 627 8.80 -24.48 0.34
C PRO A 627 9.97 -25.46 0.47
#